data_1a14691fd65baa29c215dc71a99e5545
#
_entry.id   1a14691fd65baa29c215dc71a99e5545
#
_cell.length_a   1.000
_cell.length_b   1.000
_cell.length_c   1.000
_cell.angle_alpha   90.00
_cell.angle_beta   90.00
_cell.angle_gamma   90.00
#
_symmetry.space_group_name_H-M   'P 1'
#
loop_
_entity.id
_entity.type
_entity.pdbx_description
1 polymer ?
#
loop_
_entity_poly.entity_id
_entity_poly.type
_entity_poly.pdbx_seq_one_letter_code
_entity_poly.pdbx_strand_id
1 'polypeptide(L)' 'MADSPSTLQFDLDVNSIRLLHRSVSFYLEKWPGGPDPREQEDLQRLKTLLFAALMECSLEEDGER' A
#
# COMPACT_ATOMS: atom_id res chain seq x y z
N MET A 1 16.99 18.47 10.72
CA MET A 1 16.53 18.45 10.55
C MET A 1 15.62 17.70 10.56
N ALA A 2 15.13 17.62 11.01
CA ALA A 2 14.12 16.83 11.27
C ALA A 2 13.04 16.99 10.35
N ASP A 3 13.30 17.50 9.28
CA ASP A 3 12.27 17.64 8.35
C ASP A 3 11.95 16.37 7.70
N SER A 4 12.81 15.40 7.76
CA SER A 4 12.51 14.11 7.18
C SER A 4 11.46 13.43 8.01
N PRO A 5 10.44 12.87 7.40
CA PRO A 5 9.48 12.09 8.18
C PRO A 5 10.16 10.85 8.72
N SER A 6 9.72 10.44 9.88
CA SER A 6 10.20 9.20 10.44
C SER A 6 9.76 8.05 9.57
N THR A 7 10.68 7.19 9.23
CA THR A 7 10.34 6.02 8.45
C THR A 7 10.72 4.77 9.22
N LEU A 8 9.89 3.76 9.08
CA LEU A 8 10.12 2.48 9.71
C LEU A 8 10.03 1.41 8.64
N GLN A 9 10.79 0.37 8.85
CA GLN A 9 10.72 -0.76 7.95
C GLN A 9 9.94 -1.88 8.59
N PHE A 10 9.10 -2.51 7.79
CA PHE A 10 8.31 -3.65 8.25
C PHE A 10 8.56 -4.82 7.34
N ASP A 11 8.59 -5.99 7.92
CA ASP A 11 8.64 -7.22 7.13
C ASP A 11 7.23 -7.77 7.05
N LEU A 12 6.68 -7.76 5.86
CA LEU A 12 5.31 -8.21 5.65
C LEU A 12 5.32 -9.39 4.69
N ASP A 13 4.56 -10.41 5.02
CA ASP A 13 4.41 -11.50 4.09
C ASP A 13 3.36 -11.14 3.04
N VAL A 14 3.22 -11.99 2.04
CA VAL A 14 2.35 -11.69 0.92
C VAL A 14 0.90 -11.59 1.36
N ASN A 15 0.51 -12.36 2.34
CA ASN A 15 -0.87 -12.30 2.83
C ASN A 15 -1.16 -10.95 3.48
N SER A 16 -0.21 -10.47 4.27
CA SER A 16 -0.38 -9.18 4.92
C SER A 16 -0.46 -8.05 3.89
N ILE A 17 0.40 -8.12 2.88
CA ILE A 17 0.37 -7.09 1.84
C ILE A 17 -0.95 -7.15 1.08
N ARG A 18 -1.45 -8.35 0.81
CA ARG A 18 -2.72 -8.50 0.11
C ARG A 18 -3.87 -7.91 0.93
N LEU A 19 -3.86 -8.17 2.23
CA LEU A 19 -4.90 -7.64 3.10
C LEU A 19 -4.83 -6.12 3.17
N LEU A 20 -3.62 -5.58 3.26
CA LEU A 20 -3.47 -4.12 3.28
C LEU A 20 -3.96 -3.51 1.98
N HIS A 21 -3.59 -4.10 0.86
CA HIS A 21 -4.04 -3.59 -0.43
C HIS A 21 -5.56 -3.60 -0.52
N ARG A 22 -6.15 -4.69 -0.08
CA ARG A 22 -7.61 -4.81 -0.10
C ARG A 22 -8.25 -3.77 0.81
N SER A 23 -7.67 -3.58 2.01
CA SER A 23 -8.22 -2.62 2.96
C SER A 23 -8.15 -1.21 2.43
N VAL A 24 -7.00 -0.84 1.85
CA VAL A 24 -6.86 0.51 1.30
C VAL A 24 -7.79 0.70 0.11
N SER A 25 -7.91 -0.30 -0.75
CA SER A 25 -8.80 -0.23 -1.89
C SER A 25 -10.25 -0.04 -1.45
N PHE A 26 -10.65 -0.81 -0.44
CA PHE A 26 -12.00 -0.71 0.08
C PHE A 26 -12.25 0.66 0.67
N TYR A 27 -11.29 1.17 1.43
CA TYR A 27 -11.43 2.48 2.05
C TYR A 27 -11.58 3.57 0.99
N LEU A 28 -10.76 3.49 -0.06
CA LEU A 28 -10.86 4.46 -1.15
C LEU A 28 -12.20 4.37 -1.87
N GLU A 29 -12.68 3.15 -2.04
CA GLU A 29 -13.97 2.95 -2.71
C GLU A 29 -15.09 3.59 -1.92
N LYS A 30 -14.99 3.55 -0.60
CA LYS A 30 -16.00 4.14 0.27
C LYS A 30 -15.67 5.55 0.68
N TRP A 31 -14.67 6.15 0.07
CA TRP A 31 -14.20 7.48 0.45
C TRP A 31 -15.33 8.49 0.31
N PRO A 32 -15.69 9.17 1.38
CA PRO A 32 -16.85 10.09 1.33
C PRO A 32 -16.53 11.45 0.73
N GLY A 33 -15.35 11.63 0.19
CA GLY A 33 -14.98 12.95 -0.32
C GLY A 33 -14.57 13.88 0.79
N GLY A 34 -13.76 13.38 1.70
CA GLY A 34 -13.38 14.15 2.86
C GLY A 34 -12.73 15.47 2.52
N PRO A 35 -12.53 16.30 3.52
CA PRO A 35 -12.04 17.63 3.30
C PRO A 35 -10.55 17.73 2.95
N ASP A 36 -9.82 16.65 3.11
CA ASP A 36 -8.37 16.70 2.88
C ASP A 36 -8.01 15.88 1.65
N PRO A 37 -7.84 16.55 0.50
CA PRO A 37 -7.48 15.81 -0.71
C PRO A 37 -6.11 15.16 -0.64
N ARG A 38 -5.25 15.63 0.26
CA ARG A 38 -3.94 15.01 0.38
C ARG A 38 -4.02 13.61 0.92
N GLU A 39 -4.97 13.37 1.80
CA GLU A 39 -5.15 12.04 2.34
C GLU A 39 -5.55 11.07 1.24
N GLN A 40 -6.40 11.52 0.34
CA GLN A 40 -6.80 10.67 -0.78
C GLN A 40 -5.62 10.38 -1.69
N GLU A 41 -4.79 11.38 -1.95
CA GLU A 41 -3.60 11.16 -2.76
C GLU A 41 -2.65 10.18 -2.10
N ASP A 42 -2.48 10.31 -0.80
CA ASP A 42 -1.60 9.41 -0.07
C ASP A 42 -2.12 7.99 -0.11
N LEU A 43 -3.43 7.82 0.01
CA LEU A 43 -4.03 6.50 -0.07
C LEU A 43 -3.85 5.90 -1.45
N GLN A 44 -3.99 6.71 -2.49
CA GLN A 44 -3.78 6.22 -3.84
C GLN A 44 -2.34 5.76 -4.04
N ARG A 45 -1.41 6.54 -3.52
CA ARG A 45 0.00 6.19 -3.62
C ARG A 45 0.30 4.91 -2.86
N LEU A 46 -0.27 4.78 -1.67
CA LEU A 46 -0.08 3.59 -0.88
C LEU A 46 -0.66 2.36 -1.58
N LYS A 47 -1.83 2.52 -2.17
CA LYS A 47 -2.45 1.43 -2.92
C LYS A 47 -1.53 0.97 -4.05
N THR A 48 -0.96 1.92 -4.76
CA THR A 48 -0.07 1.60 -5.86
C THR A 48 1.18 0.87 -5.38
N LEU A 49 1.75 1.33 -4.26
CA LEU A 49 2.92 0.67 -3.69
C LEU A 49 2.61 -0.75 -3.27
N LEU A 50 1.46 -0.95 -2.64
CA LEU A 50 1.08 -2.29 -2.21
C LEU A 50 0.84 -3.20 -3.40
N PHE A 51 0.24 -2.65 -4.45
CA PHE A 51 0.02 -3.43 -5.65
C PHE A 51 1.35 -3.85 -6.28
N ALA A 52 2.30 -2.92 -6.34
CA ALA A 52 3.60 -3.24 -6.90
C ALA A 52 4.30 -4.32 -6.07
N ALA A 53 4.17 -4.25 -4.76
CA ALA A 53 4.75 -5.26 -3.89
C ALA A 53 4.13 -6.62 -4.14
N LEU A 54 2.81 -6.65 -4.34
CA LEU A 54 2.15 -7.92 -4.64
C LEU A 54 2.63 -8.50 -5.95
N MET A 55 2.83 -7.66 -6.95
CA MET A 55 3.32 -8.13 -8.22
C MET A 55 4.72 -8.71 -8.09
N GLU A 56 5.56 -8.05 -7.31
CA GLU A 56 6.90 -8.56 -7.09
C GLU A 56 6.88 -9.91 -6.39
N CYS A 57 6.04 -10.05 -5.38
CA CYS A 57 5.93 -11.32 -4.69
C CYS A 57 5.46 -12.42 -5.62
N SER A 58 4.51 -12.10 -6.48
CA SER A 58 4.01 -13.09 -7.42
C SER A 58 5.10 -13.54 -8.39
N LEU A 59 5.89 -12.59 -8.87
CA LEU A 59 6.96 -12.93 -9.78
C LEU A 59 8.00 -13.82 -9.11
N GLU A 60 8.33 -13.52 -7.87
CA GLU A 60 9.30 -14.31 -7.15
C GLU A 60 8.79 -15.72 -6.95
N GLU A 61 7.53 -15.85 -6.59
CA GLU A 61 6.96 -17.16 -6.41
C GLU A 61 6.99 -17.98 -7.70
N ASP A 62 6.65 -17.33 -8.80
CA ASP A 62 6.69 -17.99 -10.07
C ASP A 62 8.10 -18.36 -10.45
N GLY A 63 9.05 -17.51 -10.14
CA GLY A 63 10.43 -17.75 -10.50
C GLY A 63 11.03 -18.94 -9.79
N GLU A 64 10.47 -19.31 -8.68
CA GLU A 64 11.01 -20.44 -7.94
C GLU A 64 10.57 -21.76 -8.50
N ARG A 65 9.66 -21.78 -9.41
CA ARG A 65 9.23 -23.01 -10.02
C ARG A 65 10.01 -23.30 -11.26
#